data_adae3e0a5dc32656d26db19018cb495a
#
_entry.id   adae3e0a5dc32656d26db19018cb495a
#
_cell.length_a   1.000
_cell.length_b   1.000
_cell.length_c   1.000
_cell.angle_alpha   90.00
_cell.angle_beta   90.00
_cell.angle_gamma   90.00
#
_symmetry.space_group_name_H-M   'P 1'
#
loop_
_entity.id
_entity.type
_entity.pdbx_description
1 polymer ?
#
loop_
_entity_poly.entity_id
_entity_poly.type
_entity_poly.pdbx_seq_one_letter_code
_entity_poly.pdbx_strand_id
1 'polypeptide(L)'
;IRDSSILYYYKIIQRIVRVFAWLLTKLLNISGQESLAVTGNIFLGQTEAPLLVKGYLDKMNRSEYFVLMTGGMATVAGSVLAAFIGFLGGDDPIQRIEVAKNLIVASVMAAPGAIVISKIMFPQTEEINKSVDVSSSVIGENLLTSITNGTRDGIKMAVNVAAMILVFVALIALLNGILFQIAEIFGLNTWVESNTIYKSFSIELILGYLFAPLMWLIGCLLYTSPSPRDSIASR
;
A
#
# COMPACT_ATOMS: atom_id res chain seq x y z
N ILE A 1 -7.53 -13.51 2.73
CA ILE A 1 -8.39 -13.36 3.95
C ILE A 1 -8.76 -14.71 4.54
N ARG A 2 -9.23 -15.68 3.74
CA ARG A 2 -9.55 -17.04 4.24
C ARG A 2 -8.31 -17.70 4.87
N ASP A 3 -7.18 -17.69 4.19
CA ASP A 3 -5.94 -18.30 4.64
C ASP A 3 -5.36 -17.51 5.83
N SER A 4 -5.50 -16.20 5.83
CA SER A 4 -5.16 -15.34 6.97
C SER A 4 -5.99 -15.68 8.20
N SER A 5 -7.28 -16.02 8.07
CA SER A 5 -8.14 -16.39 9.19
C SER A 5 -7.71 -17.71 9.86
N ILE A 6 -7.23 -18.68 9.08
CA ILE A 6 -6.67 -19.94 9.62
C ILE A 6 -5.38 -19.66 10.39
N LEU A 7 -4.46 -18.90 9.81
CA LEU A 7 -3.20 -18.50 10.44
C LEU A 7 -3.44 -17.63 11.69
N TYR A 8 -4.50 -16.83 11.68
CA TYR A 8 -4.96 -16.04 12.82
C TYR A 8 -5.49 -16.93 13.94
N TYR A 9 -6.30 -17.95 13.60
CA TYR A 9 -6.82 -18.92 14.56
C TYR A 9 -5.71 -19.67 15.29
N TYR A 10 -4.68 -20.12 14.56
CA TYR A 10 -3.48 -20.76 15.15
C TYR A 10 -2.51 -19.77 15.82
N LYS A 11 -2.82 -18.48 15.85
CA LYS A 11 -1.97 -17.42 16.42
C LYS A 11 -0.56 -17.35 15.82
N ILE A 12 -0.38 -17.86 14.60
CA ILE A 12 0.92 -17.85 13.90
C ILE A 12 1.27 -16.43 13.49
N ILE A 13 0.33 -15.70 12.85
CA ILE A 13 0.53 -14.31 12.42
C ILE A 13 0.84 -13.44 13.63
N GLN A 14 0.07 -13.57 14.71
CA GLN A 14 0.29 -12.75 15.91
C GLN A 14 1.68 -12.99 16.51
N ARG A 15 2.20 -14.22 16.42
CA ARG A 15 3.53 -14.54 16.92
C ARG A 15 4.63 -13.92 16.05
N ILE A 16 4.50 -14.01 14.74
CA ILE A 16 5.43 -13.39 13.77
C ILE A 16 5.43 -11.86 13.94
N VAL A 17 4.25 -11.26 13.91
CA VAL A 17 4.09 -9.80 14.04
C VAL A 17 4.67 -9.30 15.38
N ARG A 18 4.46 -10.05 16.48
CA ARG A 18 5.03 -9.70 17.79
C ARG A 18 6.55 -9.65 17.78
N VAL A 19 7.22 -10.61 17.15
CA VAL A 19 8.69 -10.64 17.05
C VAL A 19 9.21 -9.44 16.28
N PHE A 20 8.63 -9.15 15.13
CA PHE A 20 9.02 -7.99 14.31
C PHE A 20 8.69 -6.66 15.00
N ALA A 21 7.52 -6.55 15.63
CA ALA A 21 7.13 -5.37 16.38
C ALA A 21 8.07 -5.12 17.56
N TRP A 22 8.46 -6.14 18.31
CA TRP A 22 9.45 -6.02 19.36
C TRP A 22 10.80 -5.52 18.84
N LEU A 23 11.24 -6.03 17.68
CA LEU A 23 12.47 -5.59 17.03
C LEU A 23 12.40 -4.10 16.66
N LEU A 24 11.30 -3.67 16.03
CA LEU A 24 11.08 -2.27 15.65
C LEU A 24 10.99 -1.35 16.87
N THR A 25 10.27 -1.75 17.92
CA THR A 25 10.19 -0.99 19.18
C THR A 25 11.58 -0.77 19.78
N LYS A 26 12.42 -1.80 19.74
CA LYS A 26 13.78 -1.72 20.28
C LYS A 26 14.74 -0.90 19.42
N LEU A 27 14.64 -1.01 18.10
CA LEU A 27 15.52 -0.30 17.16
C LEU A 27 15.15 1.17 17.00
N LEU A 28 13.86 1.47 16.88
CA LEU A 28 13.36 2.80 16.54
C LEU A 28 12.84 3.57 17.76
N ASN A 29 12.80 2.94 18.93
CA ASN A 29 12.33 3.52 20.18
C ASN A 29 10.91 4.13 20.06
N ILE A 30 10.02 3.43 19.38
CA ILE A 30 8.60 3.78 19.15
C ILE A 30 7.68 2.98 20.07
N SER A 31 6.39 3.34 20.10
CA SER A 31 5.43 2.61 20.94
C SER A 31 5.20 1.18 20.45
N GLY A 32 4.79 0.29 21.35
CA GLY A 32 4.43 -1.08 21.00
C GLY A 32 3.24 -1.14 20.02
N GLN A 33 2.32 -0.21 20.15
CA GLN A 33 1.13 -0.11 19.29
C GLN A 33 1.48 0.34 17.89
N GLU A 34 2.38 1.33 17.73
CA GLU A 34 2.91 1.76 16.44
C GLU A 34 3.67 0.62 15.74
N SER A 35 4.53 -0.05 16.48
CA SER A 35 5.31 -1.19 15.97
C SER A 35 4.42 -2.33 15.50
N LEU A 36 3.36 -2.65 16.24
CA LEU A 36 2.37 -3.65 15.86
C LEU A 36 1.60 -3.24 14.61
N ALA A 37 1.17 -1.98 14.54
CA ALA A 37 0.44 -1.45 13.40
C ALA A 37 1.27 -1.49 12.11
N VAL A 38 2.50 -0.99 12.16
CA VAL A 38 3.40 -0.95 10.99
C VAL A 38 3.83 -2.36 10.56
N THR A 39 4.20 -3.22 11.51
CA THR A 39 4.54 -4.61 11.20
C THR A 39 3.33 -5.36 10.64
N GLY A 40 2.16 -5.14 11.22
CA GLY A 40 0.90 -5.71 10.71
C GLY A 40 0.65 -5.33 9.27
N ASN A 41 0.87 -4.08 8.90
CA ASN A 41 0.68 -3.58 7.54
C ASN A 41 1.59 -4.26 6.49
N ILE A 42 2.81 -4.65 6.87
CA ILE A 42 3.73 -5.38 5.95
C ILE A 42 3.12 -6.73 5.53
N PHE A 43 2.51 -7.45 6.47
CA PHE A 43 2.04 -8.82 6.25
C PHE A 43 0.56 -8.91 5.89
N LEU A 44 -0.28 -8.14 6.59
CA LEU A 44 -1.75 -8.25 6.52
C LEU A 44 -2.38 -7.20 5.61
N GLY A 45 -1.80 -6.02 5.54
CA GLY A 45 -2.34 -4.88 4.81
C GLY A 45 -3.22 -3.96 5.66
N GLN A 46 -3.58 -2.84 5.06
CA GLN A 46 -4.19 -1.69 5.73
C GLN A 46 -5.56 -1.95 6.38
N THR A 47 -6.28 -2.97 5.94
CA THR A 47 -7.62 -3.30 6.46
C THR A 47 -7.58 -4.27 7.63
N GLU A 48 -6.57 -5.11 7.69
CA GLU A 48 -6.42 -6.15 8.73
C GLU A 48 -5.47 -5.72 9.86
N ALA A 49 -4.46 -4.91 9.56
CA ALA A 49 -3.50 -4.45 10.56
C ALA A 49 -4.13 -3.63 11.71
N PRO A 50 -5.12 -2.75 11.48
CA PRO A 50 -5.81 -2.07 12.59
C PRO A 50 -6.50 -3.03 13.56
N LEU A 51 -6.89 -4.23 13.13
CA LEU A 51 -7.49 -5.23 14.00
C LEU A 51 -6.49 -5.76 15.05
N LEU A 52 -5.20 -5.77 14.74
CA LEU A 52 -4.15 -6.15 15.70
C LEU A 52 -4.06 -5.19 16.88
N VAL A 53 -4.33 -3.92 16.62
CA VAL A 53 -4.26 -2.83 17.61
C VAL A 53 -5.63 -2.36 18.09
N LYS A 54 -6.73 -3.04 17.66
CA LYS A 54 -8.09 -2.66 17.97
C LYS A 54 -8.33 -2.38 19.47
N GLY A 55 -7.75 -3.20 20.34
CA GLY A 55 -7.88 -3.03 21.80
C GLY A 55 -7.16 -1.81 22.37
N TYR A 56 -6.36 -1.14 21.56
CA TYR A 56 -5.57 0.04 21.95
C TYR A 56 -6.03 1.32 21.26
N LEU A 57 -6.91 1.23 20.25
CA LEU A 57 -7.33 2.38 19.47
C LEU A 57 -7.81 3.55 20.34
N ASP A 58 -8.62 3.28 21.36
CA ASP A 58 -9.13 4.31 22.27
C ASP A 58 -8.06 4.97 23.15
N LYS A 59 -6.87 4.37 23.23
CA LYS A 59 -5.76 4.84 24.07
C LYS A 59 -4.60 5.39 23.24
N MET A 60 -4.67 5.29 21.92
CA MET A 60 -3.65 5.81 21.03
C MET A 60 -3.71 7.33 20.95
N ASN A 61 -2.53 7.96 20.98
CA ASN A 61 -2.43 9.40 20.77
C ASN A 61 -2.45 9.75 19.26
N ARG A 62 -2.54 11.05 18.95
CA ARG A 62 -2.60 11.51 17.54
C ARG A 62 -1.41 11.09 16.70
N SER A 63 -0.21 11.09 17.27
CA SER A 63 1.01 10.66 16.57
C SER A 63 0.95 9.18 16.23
N GLU A 64 0.50 8.33 17.14
CA GLU A 64 0.34 6.89 16.94
C GLU A 64 -0.72 6.56 15.88
N TYR A 65 -1.86 7.26 15.91
CA TYR A 65 -2.88 7.16 14.88
C TYR A 65 -2.35 7.53 13.50
N PHE A 66 -1.55 8.59 13.43
CA PHE A 66 -0.99 9.04 12.17
C PHE A 66 0.00 8.03 11.60
N VAL A 67 0.82 7.39 12.45
CA VAL A 67 1.68 6.26 12.05
C VAL A 67 0.86 5.08 11.52
N LEU A 68 -0.23 4.72 12.20
CA LEU A 68 -1.12 3.64 11.76
C LEU A 68 -1.69 3.91 10.35
N MET A 69 -2.20 5.12 10.12
CA MET A 69 -2.77 5.51 8.83
C MET A 69 -1.72 5.58 7.72
N THR A 70 -0.59 6.25 7.99
CA THR A 70 0.49 6.41 7.01
C THR A 70 1.11 5.06 6.65
N GLY A 71 1.34 4.19 7.65
CA GLY A 71 1.82 2.83 7.43
C GLY A 71 0.89 2.02 6.54
N GLY A 72 -0.43 2.13 6.75
CA GLY A 72 -1.42 1.46 5.91
C GLY A 72 -1.41 1.92 4.45
N MET A 73 -1.17 3.21 4.22
CA MET A 73 -1.10 3.75 2.85
C MET A 73 0.24 3.49 2.16
N ALA A 74 1.32 3.35 2.91
CA ALA A 74 2.67 3.21 2.35
C ALA A 74 3.03 1.77 1.98
N THR A 75 2.40 0.78 2.58
CA THR A 75 2.73 -0.64 2.39
C THR A 75 1.74 -1.37 1.48
N VAL A 76 2.22 -2.38 0.78
CA VAL A 76 1.38 -3.25 -0.06
C VAL A 76 1.02 -4.51 0.72
N ALA A 77 -0.27 -4.79 0.84
CA ALA A 77 -0.75 -6.00 1.51
C ALA A 77 -0.22 -7.27 0.81
N GLY A 78 0.20 -8.26 1.58
CA GLY A 78 0.73 -9.52 1.05
C GLY A 78 -0.22 -10.25 0.09
N SER A 79 -1.53 -10.15 0.31
CA SER A 79 -2.55 -10.73 -0.58
C SER A 79 -2.62 -10.02 -1.94
N VAL A 80 -2.43 -8.71 -1.96
CA VAL A 80 -2.45 -7.88 -3.19
C VAL A 80 -1.11 -7.97 -3.92
N LEU A 81 -0.01 -8.19 -3.19
CA LEU A 81 1.32 -8.39 -3.73
C LEU A 81 1.34 -9.51 -4.79
N ALA A 82 0.68 -10.64 -4.53
CA ALA A 82 0.58 -11.74 -5.47
C ALA A 82 -0.13 -11.35 -6.78
N ALA A 83 -1.18 -10.51 -6.69
CA ALA A 83 -1.87 -9.98 -7.86
C ALA A 83 -0.95 -9.05 -8.67
N PHE A 84 -0.22 -8.14 -8.00
CA PHE A 84 0.73 -7.26 -8.69
C PHE A 84 1.87 -8.03 -9.37
N ILE A 85 2.39 -9.09 -8.75
CA ILE A 85 3.39 -9.97 -9.38
C ILE A 85 2.82 -10.59 -10.65
N GLY A 86 1.55 -11.03 -10.62
CA GLY A 86 0.87 -11.57 -11.80
C GLY A 86 0.68 -10.55 -12.92
N PHE A 87 0.30 -9.31 -12.58
CA PHE A 87 0.05 -8.27 -13.59
C PHE A 87 1.33 -7.66 -14.16
N LEU A 88 2.34 -7.40 -13.31
CA LEU A 88 3.58 -6.73 -13.72
C LEU A 88 4.64 -7.70 -14.24
N GLY A 89 4.63 -8.94 -13.76
CA GLY A 89 5.61 -9.95 -14.14
C GLY A 89 5.31 -10.68 -15.45
N GLY A 90 4.13 -10.45 -16.07
CA GLY A 90 3.75 -11.08 -17.33
C GLY A 90 3.81 -12.62 -17.27
N ASP A 91 4.20 -13.25 -18.39
CA ASP A 91 4.29 -14.71 -18.50
C ASP A 91 5.71 -15.26 -18.22
N ASP A 92 6.72 -14.40 -18.14
CA ASP A 92 8.09 -14.80 -17.87
C ASP A 92 8.33 -15.07 -16.38
N PRO A 93 8.72 -16.30 -15.99
CA PRO A 93 9.01 -16.64 -14.60
C PRO A 93 10.15 -15.81 -13.98
N ILE A 94 11.16 -15.43 -14.77
CA ILE A 94 12.32 -14.66 -14.26
C ILE A 94 11.85 -13.24 -13.92
N GLN A 95 11.09 -12.62 -14.80
CA GLN A 95 10.54 -11.29 -14.58
C GLN A 95 9.59 -11.26 -13.37
N ARG A 96 8.77 -12.30 -13.16
CA ARG A 96 7.93 -12.45 -11.97
C ARG A 96 8.74 -12.45 -10.68
N ILE A 97 9.88 -13.13 -10.66
CA ILE A 97 10.76 -13.19 -9.49
C ILE A 97 11.39 -11.82 -9.21
N GLU A 98 11.81 -11.09 -10.24
CA GLU A 98 12.37 -9.75 -10.08
C GLU A 98 11.33 -8.76 -9.57
N VAL A 99 10.13 -8.76 -10.14
CA VAL A 99 9.01 -7.94 -9.67
C VAL A 99 8.66 -8.27 -8.22
N ALA A 100 8.62 -9.56 -7.86
CA ALA A 100 8.35 -10.01 -6.51
C ALA A 100 9.39 -9.48 -5.51
N LYS A 101 10.69 -9.59 -5.83
CA LYS A 101 11.77 -9.06 -5.00
C LYS A 101 11.62 -7.56 -4.77
N ASN A 102 11.42 -6.80 -5.85
CA ASN A 102 11.32 -5.34 -5.79
C ASN A 102 10.11 -4.90 -4.96
N LEU A 103 8.97 -5.54 -5.12
CA LEU A 103 7.76 -5.21 -4.36
C LEU A 103 7.91 -5.56 -2.86
N ILE A 104 8.51 -6.70 -2.52
CA ILE A 104 8.74 -7.09 -1.13
C ILE A 104 9.72 -6.10 -0.47
N VAL A 105 10.84 -5.80 -1.14
CA VAL A 105 11.82 -4.84 -0.62
C VAL A 105 11.17 -3.48 -0.42
N ALA A 106 10.42 -2.98 -1.40
CA ALA A 106 9.72 -1.70 -1.31
C ALA A 106 8.73 -1.68 -0.13
N SER A 107 7.94 -2.73 0.06
CA SER A 107 6.98 -2.81 1.16
C SER A 107 7.66 -2.85 2.53
N VAL A 108 8.76 -3.59 2.66
CA VAL A 108 9.53 -3.64 3.92
C VAL A 108 10.21 -2.31 4.22
N MET A 109 10.77 -1.64 3.20
CA MET A 109 11.40 -0.32 3.35
C MET A 109 10.38 0.79 3.61
N ALA A 110 9.17 0.67 3.08
CA ALA A 110 8.10 1.63 3.31
C ALA A 110 7.70 1.72 4.79
N ALA A 111 7.80 0.63 5.54
CA ALA A 111 7.43 0.58 6.94
C ALA A 111 8.24 1.58 7.83
N PRO A 112 9.58 1.52 7.87
CA PRO A 112 10.36 2.53 8.60
C PRO A 112 10.24 3.93 7.97
N GLY A 113 10.10 4.04 6.66
CA GLY A 113 9.86 5.31 5.97
C GLY A 113 8.58 5.99 6.41
N ALA A 114 7.50 5.24 6.54
CA ALA A 114 6.22 5.74 7.04
C ALA A 114 6.33 6.26 8.48
N ILE A 115 7.08 5.57 9.34
CA ILE A 115 7.33 6.02 10.72
C ILE A 115 8.07 7.36 10.73
N VAL A 116 9.16 7.47 9.96
CA VAL A 116 9.97 8.69 9.90
C VAL A 116 9.13 9.88 9.43
N ILE A 117 8.41 9.74 8.32
CA ILE A 117 7.57 10.80 7.78
C ILE A 117 6.46 11.18 8.78
N SER A 118 5.82 10.18 9.38
CA SER A 118 4.77 10.41 10.38
C SER A 118 5.28 11.18 11.58
N LYS A 119 6.49 10.87 12.09
CA LYS A 119 7.08 11.55 13.23
C LYS A 119 7.60 12.96 12.90
N ILE A 120 7.96 13.22 11.63
CA ILE A 120 8.27 14.58 11.18
C ILE A 120 7.01 15.44 11.14
N MET A 121 5.89 14.90 10.66
CA MET A 121 4.62 15.62 10.54
C MET A 121 3.92 15.78 11.91
N PHE A 122 3.91 14.71 12.71
CA PHE A 122 3.30 14.69 14.05
C PHE A 122 4.28 14.08 15.06
N PRO A 123 5.16 14.91 15.67
CA PRO A 123 6.12 14.46 16.66
C PRO A 123 5.43 13.84 17.88
N GLN A 124 6.07 12.84 18.46
CA GLN A 124 5.61 12.22 19.70
C GLN A 124 5.96 13.12 20.89
N THR A 125 4.95 13.68 21.54
CA THR A 125 5.11 14.56 22.72
C THR A 125 4.64 13.90 24.02
N GLU A 126 3.91 12.79 23.91
CA GLU A 126 3.35 12.07 25.06
C GLU A 126 4.19 10.84 25.41
N GLU A 127 4.00 10.31 26.63
CA GLU A 127 4.71 9.12 27.07
C GLU A 127 4.38 7.90 26.20
N ILE A 128 5.41 7.12 25.88
CA ILE A 128 5.32 5.98 24.99
C ILE A 128 5.08 4.71 25.80
N ASN A 129 4.00 4.01 25.52
CA ASN A 129 3.81 2.65 26.00
C ASN A 129 4.56 1.64 25.12
N LYS A 130 5.61 1.03 25.66
CA LYS A 130 6.46 0.06 24.95
C LYS A 130 5.95 -1.39 25.05
N SER A 131 4.81 -1.65 25.68
CA SER A 131 4.26 -3.00 25.73
C SER A 131 3.78 -3.44 24.36
N VAL A 132 4.26 -4.62 23.93
CA VAL A 132 3.89 -5.25 22.65
C VAL A 132 2.92 -6.38 22.94
N ASP A 133 1.66 -6.03 23.16
CA ASP A 133 0.59 -7.02 23.32
C ASP A 133 -0.31 -7.03 22.10
N VAL A 134 -0.50 -8.19 21.50
CA VAL A 134 -1.42 -8.38 20.38
C VAL A 134 -2.80 -8.67 20.93
N SER A 135 -3.80 -7.85 20.57
CA SER A 135 -5.18 -8.12 21.00
C SER A 135 -5.62 -9.48 20.47
N SER A 136 -6.04 -10.36 21.41
CA SER A 136 -6.50 -11.72 21.10
C SER A 136 -7.98 -11.69 20.67
N SER A 137 -8.35 -10.87 19.69
CA SER A 137 -9.69 -10.96 19.13
C SER A 137 -9.82 -12.28 18.37
N VAL A 138 -10.52 -13.23 18.97
CA VAL A 138 -10.78 -14.53 18.35
C VAL A 138 -11.80 -14.29 17.23
N ILE A 139 -11.41 -14.57 15.99
CA ILE A 139 -12.27 -14.39 14.78
C ILE A 139 -13.43 -15.40 14.78
N GLY A 140 -13.36 -16.45 15.59
CA GLY A 140 -14.41 -17.46 15.73
C GLY A 140 -14.12 -18.43 16.88
N GLU A 141 -15.18 -18.97 17.47
CA GLU A 141 -15.09 -19.94 18.61
C GLU A 141 -14.44 -21.26 18.19
N ASN A 142 -14.51 -21.62 16.91
CA ASN A 142 -13.91 -22.82 16.35
C ASN A 142 -13.37 -22.57 14.93
N LEU A 143 -12.58 -23.52 14.41
CA LEU A 143 -11.92 -23.42 13.11
C LEU A 143 -12.91 -23.22 11.96
N LEU A 144 -14.03 -23.94 11.94
CA LEU A 144 -15.05 -23.82 10.89
C LEU A 144 -15.70 -22.45 10.89
N THR A 145 -16.05 -21.93 12.05
CA THR A 145 -16.60 -20.58 12.20
C THR A 145 -15.59 -19.53 11.76
N SER A 146 -14.33 -19.69 12.09
CA SER A 146 -13.24 -18.79 11.67
C SER A 146 -13.08 -18.77 10.13
N ILE A 147 -13.12 -19.93 9.49
CA ILE A 147 -13.06 -20.06 8.01
C ILE A 147 -14.29 -19.43 7.38
N THR A 148 -15.47 -19.68 7.89
CA THR A 148 -16.74 -19.16 7.35
C THR A 148 -16.79 -17.64 7.45
N ASN A 149 -16.47 -17.09 8.61
CA ASN A 149 -16.41 -15.64 8.82
C ASN A 149 -15.36 -14.99 7.92
N GLY A 150 -14.14 -15.54 7.85
CA GLY A 150 -13.09 -15.04 6.98
C GLY A 150 -13.45 -15.10 5.49
N THR A 151 -14.17 -16.14 5.06
CA THR A 151 -14.64 -16.25 3.66
C THR A 151 -15.71 -15.19 3.37
N ARG A 152 -16.68 -15.02 4.26
CA ARG A 152 -17.73 -14.00 4.12
C ARG A 152 -17.16 -12.58 4.05
N ASP A 153 -16.27 -12.26 4.97
CA ASP A 153 -15.62 -10.94 5.01
C ASP A 153 -14.73 -10.72 3.79
N GLY A 154 -14.05 -11.78 3.33
CA GLY A 154 -13.24 -11.75 2.12
C GLY A 154 -14.05 -11.47 0.85
N ILE A 155 -15.19 -12.12 0.67
CA ILE A 155 -16.06 -11.87 -0.49
C ILE A 155 -16.61 -10.45 -0.44
N LYS A 156 -17.10 -9.99 0.72
CA LYS A 156 -17.61 -8.63 0.88
C LYS A 156 -16.55 -7.58 0.55
N MET A 157 -15.33 -7.78 1.01
CA MET A 157 -14.21 -6.89 0.71
C MET A 157 -13.84 -6.92 -0.78
N ALA A 158 -13.78 -8.11 -1.40
CA ALA A 158 -13.46 -8.24 -2.82
C ALA A 158 -14.48 -7.50 -3.70
N VAL A 159 -15.77 -7.63 -3.41
CA VAL A 159 -16.83 -6.91 -4.13
C VAL A 159 -16.70 -5.40 -3.94
N ASN A 160 -16.45 -4.93 -2.72
CA ASN A 160 -16.27 -3.51 -2.44
C ASN A 160 -15.05 -2.94 -3.18
N VAL A 161 -13.91 -3.63 -3.16
CA VAL A 161 -12.69 -3.20 -3.87
C VAL A 161 -12.92 -3.18 -5.38
N ALA A 162 -13.56 -4.23 -5.93
CA ALA A 162 -13.87 -4.28 -7.36
C ALA A 162 -14.79 -3.12 -7.78
N ALA A 163 -15.83 -2.83 -6.99
CA ALA A 163 -16.73 -1.71 -7.25
C ALA A 163 -15.99 -0.36 -7.19
N MET A 164 -15.12 -0.16 -6.19
CA MET A 164 -14.33 1.07 -6.10
C MET A 164 -13.38 1.24 -7.29
N ILE A 165 -12.66 0.20 -7.68
CA ILE A 165 -11.75 0.24 -8.84
C ILE A 165 -12.54 0.60 -10.11
N LEU A 166 -13.70 -0.03 -10.33
CA LEU A 166 -14.55 0.25 -11.48
C LEU A 166 -14.97 1.73 -11.52
N VAL A 167 -15.42 2.27 -10.39
CA VAL A 167 -15.82 3.68 -10.28
C VAL A 167 -14.65 4.62 -10.55
N PHE A 168 -13.47 4.35 -9.96
CA PHE A 168 -12.29 5.20 -10.18
C PHE A 168 -11.78 5.14 -11.63
N VAL A 169 -11.75 3.97 -12.25
CA VAL A 169 -11.36 3.83 -13.66
C VAL A 169 -12.35 4.58 -14.55
N ALA A 170 -13.65 4.44 -14.31
CA ALA A 170 -14.66 5.18 -15.05
C ALA A 170 -14.53 6.70 -14.87
N LEU A 171 -14.25 7.16 -13.64
CA LEU A 171 -14.06 8.58 -13.36
C LEU A 171 -12.82 9.13 -14.07
N ILE A 172 -11.70 8.42 -14.04
CA ILE A 172 -10.47 8.81 -14.75
C ILE A 172 -10.72 8.87 -16.25
N ALA A 173 -11.42 7.87 -16.80
CA ALA A 173 -11.76 7.85 -18.23
C ALA A 173 -12.66 9.03 -18.62
N LEU A 174 -13.65 9.36 -17.79
CA LEU A 174 -14.52 10.52 -17.98
C LEU A 174 -13.72 11.82 -17.96
N LEU A 175 -12.86 12.00 -16.96
CA LEU A 175 -12.04 13.21 -16.83
C LEU A 175 -11.05 13.33 -17.99
N ASN A 176 -10.42 12.26 -18.40
CA ASN A 176 -9.54 12.23 -19.58
C ASN A 176 -10.30 12.57 -20.85
N GLY A 177 -11.54 12.08 -21.02
CA GLY A 177 -12.41 12.44 -22.15
C GLY A 177 -12.76 13.94 -22.20
N ILE A 178 -13.05 14.52 -21.04
CA ILE A 178 -13.31 15.98 -20.94
C ILE A 178 -12.04 16.78 -21.26
N LEU A 179 -10.91 16.40 -20.66
CA LEU A 179 -9.62 17.07 -20.90
C LEU A 179 -9.21 16.98 -22.37
N PHE A 180 -9.40 15.81 -23.00
CA PHE A 180 -9.12 15.61 -24.42
C PHE A 180 -9.93 16.57 -25.30
N GLN A 181 -11.25 16.69 -25.07
CA GLN A 181 -12.12 17.58 -25.85
C GLN A 181 -11.73 19.06 -25.66
N ILE A 182 -11.45 19.47 -24.43
CA ILE A 182 -10.99 20.84 -24.17
C ILE A 182 -9.66 21.11 -24.88
N ALA A 183 -8.71 20.19 -24.77
CA ALA A 183 -7.40 20.33 -25.40
C ALA A 183 -7.47 20.31 -26.93
N GLU A 184 -8.43 19.62 -27.53
CA GLU A 184 -8.67 19.61 -28.98
C GLU A 184 -9.09 21.01 -29.48
N ILE A 185 -9.99 21.69 -28.76
CA ILE A 185 -10.45 23.03 -29.10
C ILE A 185 -9.28 24.05 -29.15
N PHE A 186 -8.29 23.87 -28.27
CA PHE A 186 -7.12 24.75 -28.17
C PHE A 186 -5.90 24.23 -28.96
N GLY A 187 -6.01 23.12 -29.69
CA GLY A 187 -4.90 22.50 -30.42
C GLY A 187 -3.77 21.96 -29.55
N LEU A 188 -4.01 21.78 -28.24
CA LEU A 188 -3.00 21.36 -27.28
C LEU A 188 -2.61 19.88 -27.45
N ASN A 189 -3.50 19.04 -27.97
CA ASN A 189 -3.20 17.62 -28.17
C ASN A 189 -2.06 17.41 -29.18
N THR A 190 -2.05 18.13 -30.28
CA THR A 190 -0.97 18.09 -31.28
C THR A 190 0.37 18.57 -30.72
N TRP A 191 0.33 19.62 -29.87
CA TRP A 191 1.52 20.10 -29.19
C TRP A 191 2.06 19.09 -28.17
N VAL A 192 1.18 18.46 -27.39
CA VAL A 192 1.55 17.41 -26.41
C VAL A 192 2.17 16.21 -27.11
N GLU A 193 1.57 15.74 -28.19
CA GLU A 193 2.07 14.59 -28.96
C GLU A 193 3.46 14.85 -29.58
N SER A 194 3.72 16.09 -30.03
CA SER A 194 5.00 16.46 -30.62
C SER A 194 6.12 16.71 -29.62
N ASN A 195 5.80 17.17 -28.40
CA ASN A 195 6.80 17.63 -27.42
C ASN A 195 6.91 16.74 -26.17
N THR A 196 6.02 15.77 -25.99
CA THR A 196 6.00 14.92 -24.80
C THR A 196 5.89 13.43 -25.16
N ILE A 197 6.08 12.58 -24.18
CA ILE A 197 5.88 11.13 -24.30
C ILE A 197 4.40 10.72 -24.24
N TYR A 198 3.50 11.67 -23.95
CA TYR A 198 2.07 11.43 -23.83
C TYR A 198 1.37 11.65 -25.18
N LYS A 199 0.35 10.85 -25.47
CA LYS A 199 -0.39 10.93 -26.73
C LYS A 199 -1.43 12.06 -26.79
N SER A 200 -1.86 12.54 -25.62
CA SER A 200 -2.90 13.55 -25.49
C SER A 200 -2.82 14.24 -24.14
N PHE A 201 -3.51 15.35 -24.01
CA PHE A 201 -3.64 16.04 -22.74
C PHE A 201 -4.55 15.23 -21.79
N SER A 202 -3.98 14.69 -20.74
CA SER A 202 -4.62 13.74 -19.83
C SER A 202 -4.23 14.02 -18.38
N ILE A 203 -4.94 13.41 -17.43
CA ILE A 203 -4.61 13.48 -16.00
C ILE A 203 -3.20 12.94 -15.74
N GLU A 204 -2.82 11.87 -16.45
CA GLU A 204 -1.49 11.28 -16.33
C GLU A 204 -0.38 12.28 -16.67
N LEU A 205 -0.59 13.10 -17.70
CA LEU A 205 0.35 14.18 -18.06
C LEU A 205 0.44 15.21 -16.95
N ILE A 206 -0.70 15.68 -16.44
CA ILE A 206 -0.75 16.70 -15.39
C ILE A 206 -0.06 16.19 -14.12
N LEU A 207 -0.40 14.99 -13.67
CA LEU A 207 0.19 14.39 -12.49
C LEU A 207 1.68 14.07 -12.71
N GLY A 208 2.06 13.60 -13.90
CA GLY A 208 3.45 13.35 -14.26
C GLY A 208 4.33 14.59 -14.08
N TYR A 209 3.91 15.73 -14.61
CA TYR A 209 4.63 17.00 -14.45
C TYR A 209 4.57 17.55 -13.02
N LEU A 210 3.44 17.40 -12.33
CA LEU A 210 3.28 17.83 -10.94
C LEU A 210 4.20 17.07 -9.99
N PHE A 211 4.32 15.75 -10.18
CA PHE A 211 5.16 14.91 -9.34
C PHE A 211 6.62 14.81 -9.80
N ALA A 212 6.96 15.25 -11.02
CA ALA A 212 8.32 15.23 -11.55
C ALA A 212 9.35 15.86 -10.61
N PRO A 213 9.14 17.08 -10.06
CA PRO A 213 10.12 17.69 -9.14
C PRO A 213 10.26 16.90 -7.83
N LEU A 214 9.18 16.30 -7.35
CA LEU A 214 9.21 15.45 -6.15
C LEU A 214 10.00 14.17 -6.42
N MET A 215 9.82 13.54 -7.55
CA MET A 215 10.55 12.35 -7.96
C MET A 215 12.03 12.64 -8.16
N TRP A 216 12.36 13.81 -8.72
CA TRP A 216 13.74 14.26 -8.83
C TRP A 216 14.38 14.49 -7.47
N LEU A 217 13.66 15.07 -6.53
CA LEU A 217 14.13 15.31 -5.16
C LEU A 217 14.44 14.00 -4.41
N ILE A 218 13.64 12.95 -4.66
CA ILE A 218 13.85 11.61 -4.10
C ILE A 218 15.05 10.89 -4.75
N GLY A 219 15.62 11.45 -5.82
CA GLY A 219 16.75 10.86 -6.55
C GLY A 219 16.35 9.93 -7.69
N CYS A 220 15.07 9.92 -8.06
CA CYS A 220 14.61 9.24 -9.26
C CYS A 220 15.06 10.02 -10.49
N LEU A 221 16.08 9.51 -11.20
CA LEU A 221 16.50 10.10 -12.45
C LEU A 221 15.41 9.83 -13.49
N LEU A 222 14.75 10.89 -13.95
CA LEU A 222 13.72 10.84 -15.00
C LEU A 222 14.19 10.15 -16.29
N TYR A 223 15.49 10.06 -16.49
CA TYR A 223 16.13 9.42 -17.63
C TYR A 223 16.29 7.90 -17.49
N THR A 224 16.26 7.35 -16.29
CA THR A 224 16.44 5.90 -16.02
C THR A 224 15.12 5.14 -15.84
N SER A 225 13.99 5.84 -15.86
CA SER A 225 12.70 5.18 -15.95
C SER A 225 12.57 4.59 -17.36
N PRO A 226 12.43 3.26 -17.53
CA PRO A 226 12.23 2.67 -18.86
C PRO A 226 10.98 3.32 -19.46
N SER A 227 11.19 4.10 -20.51
CA SER A 227 10.10 4.68 -21.28
C SER A 227 9.22 3.55 -21.82
N PRO A 228 7.90 3.68 -21.85
CA PRO A 228 7.04 2.73 -22.54
C PRO A 228 7.47 2.47 -24.00
N ARG A 229 8.22 3.39 -24.62
CA ARG A 229 8.84 3.23 -25.94
C ARG A 229 10.00 2.23 -25.94
N ASP A 230 10.78 2.15 -24.87
CA ASP A 230 11.93 1.24 -24.81
C ASP A 230 11.49 -0.22 -24.67
N SER A 231 10.32 -0.46 -24.07
CA SER A 231 9.70 -1.79 -23.99
C SER A 231 9.10 -2.26 -25.32
N ILE A 232 8.81 -1.36 -26.24
CA ILE A 232 8.27 -1.68 -27.59
C ILE A 232 9.42 -1.89 -28.61
N ALA A 233 10.55 -1.21 -28.43
CA ALA A 233 11.71 -1.32 -29.32
C ALA A 233 12.57 -2.56 -29.05
N SER A 234 12.32 -3.29 -27.97
CA SER A 234 13.02 -4.54 -27.62
C SER A 234 12.24 -5.83 -27.96
N ARG A 235 11.17 -5.72 -28.74
CA ARG A 235 10.41 -6.88 -29.27
C ARG A 235 10.55 -7.02 -30.75
#